data_ff51b67f5ff5fd4261077cf4ef9af10c
#
_entry.id   ff51b67f5ff5fd4261077cf4ef9af10c
#
_cell.length_a   1.000
_cell.length_b   1.000
_cell.length_c   1.000
_cell.angle_alpha   90.00
_cell.angle_beta   90.00
_cell.angle_gamma   90.00
#
_symmetry.space_group_name_H-M   'P 1'
#
loop_
_entity.id
_entity.type
_entity.pdbx_description
1 polymer ?
#
loop_
_entity_poly.entity_id
_entity_poly.type
_entity_poly.pdbx_seq_one_letter_code
_entity_poly.pdbx_strand_id
1 'polypeptide(L)'
;LTEFLPVSSSGHLSVAQHFMNIGENTLITSVVLHLGTLLAVFIAFFPTILGMIKEFFLTIKDIFTGKFSWKNMNANRRMMFMVIISTAMLVPVYFFKDFFTGFEGDNDIIFEGFAFIFTAILLFMSDKCIKGNKTGDKMKVADAVAIGAMQCVALFPGVSRSGSTTAAGLFCGLTKETAVTFSFILGIPAILGGSVLEIGDALKSNVELDWVQLGIGSVSYTHLRAHETPEHL
;
A
#
# COMPACT_ATOMS: atom_id res chain seq x y z
N LEU A 1 12.91 4.13 4.50
CA LEU A 1 13.42 3.86 3.14
C LEU A 1 12.73 2.64 2.51
N THR A 2 12.68 1.50 3.18
CA THR A 2 12.10 0.24 2.66
C THR A 2 10.60 0.29 2.38
N GLU A 3 9.85 1.26 2.92
CA GLU A 3 8.43 1.46 2.64
C GLU A 3 8.18 1.96 1.21
N PHE A 4 9.12 2.72 0.65
CA PHE A 4 9.00 3.28 -0.69
C PHE A 4 9.66 2.41 -1.75
N LEU A 5 10.72 1.72 -1.36
CA LEU A 5 11.31 0.70 -2.20
C LEU A 5 10.41 -0.55 -2.19
N PRO A 6 10.21 -1.20 -3.34
CA PRO A 6 9.35 -2.38 -3.42
C PRO A 6 10.02 -3.65 -2.86
N VAL A 7 10.63 -3.54 -1.64
CA VAL A 7 11.47 -4.58 -1.02
C VAL A 7 10.95 -5.09 0.31
N SER A 8 9.70 -4.81 0.66
CA SER A 8 9.04 -5.20 1.91
C SER A 8 9.64 -4.58 3.18
N SER A 9 9.03 -3.52 3.66
CA SER A 9 9.38 -2.87 4.93
C SER A 9 9.08 -3.76 6.14
N SER A 10 7.92 -4.44 6.16
CA SER A 10 7.53 -5.34 7.22
C SER A 10 8.52 -6.50 7.39
N GLY A 11 8.95 -7.12 6.28
CA GLY A 11 9.94 -8.18 6.34
C GLY A 11 11.30 -7.70 6.84
N HIS A 12 11.76 -6.50 6.42
CA HIS A 12 13.00 -5.93 6.94
C HIS A 12 12.90 -5.59 8.43
N LEU A 13 11.73 -5.12 8.87
CA LEU A 13 11.49 -4.84 10.28
C LEU A 13 11.53 -6.12 11.11
N SER A 14 10.84 -7.19 10.67
CA SER A 14 10.85 -8.52 11.31
C SER A 14 12.26 -9.07 11.45
N VAL A 15 13.04 -9.05 10.35
CA VAL A 15 14.45 -9.50 10.37
C VAL A 15 15.28 -8.65 11.33
N ALA A 16 15.16 -7.33 11.32
CA ALA A 16 15.90 -6.46 12.23
C ALA A 16 15.55 -6.73 13.71
N GLN A 17 14.28 -6.92 14.01
CA GLN A 17 13.80 -7.25 15.36
C GLN A 17 14.36 -8.59 15.85
N HIS A 18 14.37 -9.61 14.99
CA HIS A 18 14.94 -10.91 15.31
C HIS A 18 16.43 -10.80 15.67
N PHE A 19 17.24 -10.10 14.86
CA PHE A 19 18.67 -9.95 15.13
C PHE A 19 18.99 -9.03 16.32
N MET A 20 18.18 -8.00 16.57
CA MET A 20 18.39 -7.06 17.66
C MET A 20 17.76 -7.54 18.98
N ASN A 21 17.05 -8.67 18.97
CA ASN A 21 16.34 -9.23 20.11
C ASN A 21 15.42 -8.21 20.82
N ILE A 22 14.76 -7.36 20.02
CA ILE A 22 13.83 -6.34 20.49
C ILE A 22 12.46 -7.00 20.67
N GLY A 23 11.99 -7.07 21.92
CA GLY A 23 10.70 -7.68 22.27
C GLY A 23 9.48 -6.86 21.80
N GLU A 24 8.33 -7.37 22.12
CA GLU A 24 6.97 -7.17 21.56
C GLU A 24 6.37 -5.74 21.44
N ASN A 25 7.07 -4.66 21.75
CA ASN A 25 6.54 -3.30 21.63
C ASN A 25 6.54 -2.75 20.18
N THR A 26 6.38 -3.63 19.21
CA THR A 26 6.58 -3.32 17.79
C THR A 26 5.35 -2.82 17.07
N LEU A 27 4.13 -3.10 17.56
CA LEU A 27 2.87 -2.66 16.94
C LEU A 27 2.81 -1.14 16.77
N ILE A 28 3.15 -0.41 17.83
CA ILE A 28 3.10 1.05 17.83
C ILE A 28 4.15 1.64 16.87
N THR A 29 5.35 1.06 16.85
CA THR A 29 6.42 1.47 15.92
C THR A 29 5.98 1.25 14.47
N SER A 30 5.34 0.13 14.17
CA SER A 30 4.77 -0.17 12.85
C SER A 30 3.71 0.85 12.44
N VAL A 31 2.75 1.17 13.32
CA VAL A 31 1.70 2.18 13.06
C VAL A 31 2.32 3.53 12.73
N VAL A 32 3.31 3.97 13.50
CA VAL A 32 3.96 5.28 13.29
C VAL A 32 4.71 5.33 11.97
N LEU A 33 5.44 4.27 11.63
CA LEU A 33 6.13 4.15 10.35
C LEU A 33 5.12 4.20 9.19
N HIS A 34 4.01 3.49 9.30
CA HIS A 34 2.93 3.50 8.30
C HIS A 34 2.27 4.87 8.16
N LEU A 35 2.01 5.59 9.27
CA LEU A 35 1.46 6.95 9.23
C LEU A 35 2.44 7.94 8.63
N GLY A 36 3.75 7.81 8.93
CA GLY A 36 4.80 8.61 8.30
C GLY A 36 4.86 8.39 6.78
N THR A 37 4.77 7.14 6.35
CA THR A 37 4.66 6.78 4.92
C THR A 37 3.44 7.39 4.28
N LEU A 38 2.29 7.28 4.94
CA LEU A 38 1.03 7.82 4.46
C LEU A 38 1.14 9.33 4.21
N LEU A 39 1.69 10.08 5.17
CA LEU A 39 1.92 11.52 5.02
C LEU A 39 2.83 11.82 3.81
N ALA A 40 3.89 11.06 3.65
CA ALA A 40 4.81 11.23 2.53
C ALA A 40 4.15 10.93 1.17
N VAL A 41 3.29 9.90 1.09
CA VAL A 41 2.50 9.59 -0.12
C VAL A 41 1.51 10.72 -0.41
N PHE A 42 0.85 11.27 0.62
CA PHE A 42 -0.03 12.43 0.45
C PHE A 42 0.70 13.63 -0.14
N ILE A 43 1.90 13.94 0.34
CA ILE A 43 2.72 15.05 -0.18
C ILE A 43 3.15 14.78 -1.63
N ALA A 44 3.66 13.57 -1.91
CA ALA A 44 4.18 13.23 -3.23
C ALA A 44 3.11 13.19 -4.33
N PHE A 45 1.93 12.69 -4.01
CA PHE A 45 0.82 12.53 -4.96
C PHE A 45 -0.33 13.51 -4.71
N PHE A 46 -0.06 14.61 -4.00
CA PHE A 46 -1.06 15.61 -3.60
C PHE A 46 -1.97 16.07 -4.73
N PRO A 47 -1.46 16.45 -5.94
CA PRO A 47 -2.31 16.89 -7.03
C PRO A 47 -3.30 15.79 -7.50
N THR A 48 -2.83 14.55 -7.58
CA THR A 48 -3.64 13.40 -8.02
C THR A 48 -4.71 13.07 -6.97
N ILE A 49 -4.34 13.05 -5.69
CA ILE A 49 -5.25 12.78 -4.57
C ILE A 49 -6.32 13.87 -4.50
N LEU A 50 -5.92 15.15 -4.59
CA LEU A 50 -6.88 16.26 -4.60
C LEU A 50 -7.84 16.17 -5.80
N GLY A 51 -7.32 15.81 -6.98
CA GLY A 51 -8.12 15.53 -8.16
C GLY A 51 -9.15 14.41 -7.93
N MET A 52 -8.74 13.30 -7.28
CA MET A 52 -9.64 12.19 -6.95
C MET A 52 -10.71 12.60 -5.92
N ILE A 53 -10.35 13.36 -4.89
CA ILE A 53 -11.31 13.89 -3.90
C ILE A 53 -12.35 14.79 -4.59
N LYS A 54 -11.90 15.70 -5.46
CA LYS A 54 -12.81 16.54 -6.24
C LYS A 54 -13.77 15.69 -7.08
N GLU A 55 -13.24 14.68 -7.77
CA GLU A 55 -14.05 13.79 -8.61
C GLU A 55 -15.01 12.93 -7.79
N PHE A 56 -14.69 12.60 -6.54
CA PHE A 56 -15.60 11.93 -5.61
C PHE A 56 -16.87 12.75 -5.39
N PHE A 57 -16.73 14.03 -5.03
CA PHE A 57 -17.89 14.91 -4.83
C PHE A 57 -18.65 15.19 -6.12
N LEU A 58 -17.94 15.34 -7.25
CA LEU A 58 -18.58 15.48 -8.56
C LEU A 58 -19.35 14.22 -8.97
N THR A 59 -18.83 13.04 -8.66
CA THR A 59 -19.49 11.76 -8.92
C THR A 59 -20.79 11.65 -8.13
N ILE A 60 -20.79 12.01 -6.85
CA ILE A 60 -22.00 12.05 -6.02
C ILE A 60 -23.03 12.97 -6.66
N LYS A 61 -22.64 14.21 -7.05
CA LYS A 61 -23.51 15.13 -7.73
C LYS A 61 -24.06 14.56 -9.04
N ASP A 62 -23.21 13.94 -9.86
CA ASP A 62 -23.60 13.38 -11.16
C ASP A 62 -24.58 12.20 -11.01
N ILE A 63 -24.44 11.39 -9.94
CA ILE A 63 -25.39 10.32 -9.62
C ILE A 63 -26.76 10.91 -9.27
N PHE A 64 -26.82 11.93 -8.40
CA PHE A 64 -28.08 12.58 -8.02
C PHE A 64 -28.74 13.34 -9.18
N THR A 65 -27.96 13.81 -10.14
CA THR A 65 -28.49 14.55 -11.32
C THR A 65 -28.71 13.66 -12.54
N GLY A 66 -28.46 12.34 -12.44
CA GLY A 66 -28.63 11.38 -13.54
C GLY A 66 -27.62 11.56 -14.69
N LYS A 67 -26.54 12.32 -14.49
CA LYS A 67 -25.52 12.61 -15.51
C LYS A 67 -24.31 11.67 -15.44
N PHE A 68 -24.31 10.71 -14.53
CA PHE A 68 -23.21 9.77 -14.37
C PHE A 68 -23.02 8.89 -15.61
N SER A 69 -21.79 8.84 -16.14
CA SER A 69 -21.45 8.01 -17.30
C SER A 69 -20.13 7.29 -17.08
N TRP A 70 -20.17 5.96 -17.08
CA TRP A 70 -18.96 5.12 -16.92
C TRP A 70 -17.98 5.26 -18.11
N LYS A 71 -18.50 5.57 -19.31
CA LYS A 71 -17.68 5.68 -20.53
C LYS A 71 -16.87 6.97 -20.60
N ASN A 72 -17.37 8.06 -20.01
CA ASN A 72 -16.83 9.41 -20.15
C ASN A 72 -16.09 9.87 -18.87
N MET A 73 -15.48 8.93 -18.14
CA MET A 73 -14.69 9.27 -16.96
C MET A 73 -13.34 9.85 -17.36
N ASN A 74 -12.93 10.91 -16.68
CA ASN A 74 -11.57 11.40 -16.73
C ASN A 74 -10.60 10.47 -15.95
N ALA A 75 -9.29 10.68 -16.09
CA ALA A 75 -8.26 9.84 -15.48
C ALA A 75 -8.39 9.76 -13.95
N ASN A 76 -8.63 10.90 -13.26
CA ASN A 76 -8.74 10.94 -11.81
C ASN A 76 -9.98 10.19 -11.29
N ARG A 77 -11.14 10.37 -11.94
CA ARG A 77 -12.37 9.64 -11.60
C ARG A 77 -12.21 8.15 -11.82
N ARG A 78 -11.61 7.74 -12.93
CA ARG A 78 -11.36 6.34 -13.24
C ARG A 78 -10.40 5.73 -12.22
N MET A 79 -9.28 6.40 -11.92
CA MET A 79 -8.31 5.95 -10.92
C MET A 79 -8.97 5.78 -9.55
N MET A 80 -9.82 6.72 -9.12
CA MET A 80 -10.59 6.63 -7.88
C MET A 80 -11.45 5.35 -7.82
N PHE A 81 -12.22 5.06 -8.87
CA PHE A 81 -13.03 3.83 -8.91
C PHE A 81 -12.17 2.58 -8.90
N MET A 82 -11.05 2.58 -9.63
CA MET A 82 -10.14 1.42 -9.66
C MET A 82 -9.51 1.17 -8.28
N VAL A 83 -9.13 2.22 -7.56
CA VAL A 83 -8.63 2.13 -6.16
C VAL A 83 -9.71 1.54 -5.25
N ILE A 84 -10.96 2.02 -5.36
CA ILE A 84 -12.09 1.48 -4.56
C ILE A 84 -12.28 -0.02 -4.85
N ILE A 85 -12.28 -0.42 -6.12
CA ILE A 85 -12.45 -1.83 -6.53
C ILE A 85 -11.29 -2.69 -5.99
N SER A 86 -10.04 -2.24 -6.16
CA SER A 86 -8.88 -2.97 -5.66
C SER A 86 -8.87 -3.08 -4.13
N THR A 87 -9.27 -2.02 -3.41
CA THR A 87 -9.39 -2.04 -1.95
C THR A 87 -10.52 -2.96 -1.50
N ALA A 88 -11.65 -3.00 -2.22
CA ALA A 88 -12.77 -3.88 -1.90
C ALA A 88 -12.38 -5.37 -1.93
N MET A 89 -11.34 -5.76 -2.68
CA MET A 89 -10.81 -7.12 -2.67
C MET A 89 -10.22 -7.54 -1.32
N LEU A 90 -9.83 -6.59 -0.46
CA LEU A 90 -9.35 -6.88 0.90
C LEU A 90 -10.48 -7.24 1.86
N VAL A 91 -11.72 -6.82 1.59
CA VAL A 91 -12.85 -7.02 2.51
C VAL A 91 -13.11 -8.52 2.79
N PRO A 92 -13.21 -9.41 1.79
CA PRO A 92 -13.36 -10.84 2.06
C PRO A 92 -12.19 -11.42 2.86
N VAL A 93 -10.96 -10.95 2.58
CA VAL A 93 -9.74 -11.47 3.21
C VAL A 93 -9.67 -11.08 4.68
N TYR A 94 -10.27 -9.96 5.08
CA TYR A 94 -10.36 -9.56 6.48
C TYR A 94 -11.05 -10.62 7.37
N PHE A 95 -12.02 -11.35 6.83
CA PHE A 95 -12.67 -12.44 7.57
C PHE A 95 -11.76 -13.66 7.81
N PHE A 96 -10.61 -13.71 7.13
CA PHE A 96 -9.58 -14.73 7.28
C PHE A 96 -8.30 -14.18 7.90
N LYS A 97 -8.37 -13.04 8.60
CA LYS A 97 -7.20 -12.36 9.17
C LYS A 97 -6.36 -13.29 10.07
N ASP A 98 -7.02 -14.11 10.88
CA ASP A 98 -6.37 -15.02 11.82
C ASP A 98 -5.50 -16.08 11.11
N PHE A 99 -5.82 -16.41 9.87
CA PHE A 99 -4.98 -17.26 9.04
C PHE A 99 -3.66 -16.58 8.68
N PHE A 100 -3.69 -15.29 8.36
CA PHE A 100 -2.49 -14.53 7.97
C PHE A 100 -1.62 -14.18 9.18
N THR A 101 -2.25 -13.81 10.31
CA THR A 101 -1.52 -13.50 11.56
C THR A 101 -0.85 -14.73 12.17
N GLY A 102 -1.34 -15.93 11.87
CA GLY A 102 -0.69 -17.18 12.28
C GLY A 102 0.74 -17.33 11.73
N PHE A 103 1.07 -16.65 10.63
CA PHE A 103 2.44 -16.63 10.07
C PHE A 103 3.33 -15.52 10.66
N GLU A 104 2.75 -14.54 11.37
CA GLU A 104 3.53 -13.47 12.03
C GLU A 104 4.09 -13.89 13.40
N GLY A 105 3.52 -14.94 14.00
CA GLY A 105 3.85 -15.39 15.37
C GLY A 105 5.02 -16.36 15.47
N ASP A 106 5.56 -16.85 14.38
CA ASP A 106 6.73 -17.71 14.37
C ASP A 106 8.00 -16.86 14.48
N ASN A 107 8.81 -17.14 15.50
CA ASN A 107 10.16 -16.57 15.64
C ASN A 107 11.13 -17.01 14.51
N ASP A 108 10.62 -17.52 13.43
CA ASP A 108 11.38 -18.08 12.31
C ASP A 108 11.31 -17.12 11.10
N ILE A 109 12.45 -16.53 10.76
CA ILE A 109 12.64 -15.63 9.63
C ILE A 109 12.68 -16.37 8.27
N ILE A 110 12.48 -17.67 8.25
CA ILE A 110 12.50 -18.48 6.99
C ILE A 110 11.36 -18.07 6.08
N PHE A 111 10.18 -17.81 6.63
CA PHE A 111 9.03 -17.38 5.84
C PHE A 111 9.27 -16.04 5.15
N GLU A 112 9.82 -15.05 5.86
CA GLU A 112 10.22 -13.77 5.29
C GLU A 112 11.26 -13.93 4.19
N GLY A 113 12.19 -14.86 4.33
CA GLY A 113 13.17 -15.20 3.29
C GLY A 113 12.50 -15.66 2.00
N PHE A 114 11.53 -16.56 2.07
CA PHE A 114 10.74 -16.98 0.91
C PHE A 114 9.91 -15.85 0.34
N ALA A 115 9.31 -15.01 1.18
CA ALA A 115 8.53 -13.85 0.75
C ALA A 115 9.39 -12.82 -0.01
N PHE A 116 10.64 -12.60 0.43
CA PHE A 116 11.61 -11.77 -0.30
C PHE A 116 11.94 -12.35 -1.66
N ILE A 117 12.23 -13.65 -1.76
CA ILE A 117 12.49 -14.32 -3.04
C ILE A 117 11.28 -14.20 -3.97
N PHE A 118 10.07 -14.42 -3.45
CA PHE A 118 8.84 -14.26 -4.21
C PHE A 118 8.71 -12.84 -4.77
N THR A 119 8.88 -11.82 -3.92
CA THR A 119 8.82 -10.42 -4.33
C THR A 119 9.89 -10.09 -5.38
N ALA A 120 11.12 -10.59 -5.19
CA ALA A 120 12.22 -10.39 -6.14
C ALA A 120 11.92 -11.01 -7.52
N ILE A 121 11.37 -12.22 -7.54
CA ILE A 121 10.94 -12.88 -8.79
C ILE A 121 9.85 -12.07 -9.48
N LEU A 122 8.83 -11.62 -8.74
CA LEU A 122 7.75 -10.79 -9.28
C LEU A 122 8.29 -9.51 -9.93
N LEU A 123 9.17 -8.80 -9.23
CA LEU A 123 9.76 -7.55 -9.73
C LEU A 123 10.65 -7.83 -10.97
N PHE A 124 11.47 -8.86 -10.92
CA PHE A 124 12.31 -9.26 -12.07
C PHE A 124 11.47 -9.62 -13.30
N MET A 125 10.37 -10.35 -13.11
CA MET A 125 9.45 -10.68 -14.20
C MET A 125 8.73 -9.44 -14.72
N SER A 126 8.32 -8.53 -13.84
CA SER A 126 7.59 -7.31 -14.20
C SER A 126 8.46 -6.33 -14.99
N ASP A 127 9.77 -6.33 -14.76
CA ASP A 127 10.72 -5.49 -15.52
C ASP A 127 10.69 -5.81 -17.03
N LYS A 128 10.40 -7.05 -17.39
CA LYS A 128 10.22 -7.45 -18.80
C LYS A 128 8.92 -6.94 -19.41
N CYS A 129 7.96 -6.50 -18.60
CA CYS A 129 6.62 -6.04 -18.99
C CYS A 129 6.51 -4.50 -19.06
N ILE A 130 7.60 -3.76 -18.86
CA ILE A 130 7.63 -2.28 -18.81
C ILE A 130 7.13 -1.61 -20.12
N LYS A 131 6.98 -2.34 -21.21
CA LYS A 131 6.47 -1.82 -22.51
C LYS A 131 4.95 -1.58 -22.53
N GLY A 132 4.26 -1.67 -21.38
CA GLY A 132 2.85 -1.33 -21.29
C GLY A 132 2.59 0.15 -21.64
N ASN A 133 1.45 0.41 -22.26
CA ASN A 133 1.06 1.75 -22.72
C ASN A 133 -0.29 2.22 -22.15
N LYS A 134 -0.86 1.47 -21.21
CA LYS A 134 -2.10 1.84 -20.54
C LYS A 134 -1.84 2.92 -19.49
N THR A 135 -2.46 4.06 -19.65
CA THR A 135 -2.51 5.15 -18.68
C THR A 135 -3.73 5.03 -17.76
N GLY A 136 -3.81 5.81 -16.71
CA GLY A 136 -4.89 5.74 -15.71
C GLY A 136 -6.30 5.85 -16.29
N ASP A 137 -6.48 6.63 -17.35
CA ASP A 137 -7.74 6.78 -18.09
C ASP A 137 -8.15 5.52 -18.89
N LYS A 138 -7.20 4.62 -19.16
CA LYS A 138 -7.42 3.37 -19.92
C LYS A 138 -7.49 2.12 -19.03
N MET A 139 -7.33 2.28 -17.71
CA MET A 139 -7.47 1.16 -16.78
C MET A 139 -8.85 0.51 -16.86
N LYS A 140 -8.89 -0.81 -16.81
CA LYS A 140 -10.10 -1.61 -16.81
C LYS A 140 -10.38 -2.16 -15.40
N VAL A 141 -11.63 -2.52 -15.13
CA VAL A 141 -12.02 -3.18 -13.88
C VAL A 141 -11.21 -4.47 -13.64
N ALA A 142 -10.94 -5.23 -14.71
CA ALA A 142 -10.11 -6.44 -14.61
C ALA A 142 -8.68 -6.14 -14.13
N ASP A 143 -8.09 -4.99 -14.55
CA ASP A 143 -6.76 -4.57 -14.10
C ASP A 143 -6.81 -4.27 -12.59
N ALA A 144 -7.86 -3.56 -12.12
CA ALA A 144 -8.05 -3.24 -10.71
C ALA A 144 -8.27 -4.50 -9.84
N VAL A 145 -9.03 -5.47 -10.34
CA VAL A 145 -9.24 -6.76 -9.66
C VAL A 145 -7.94 -7.56 -9.58
N ALA A 146 -7.16 -7.63 -10.67
CA ALA A 146 -5.87 -8.30 -10.67
C ALA A 146 -4.89 -7.68 -9.68
N ILE A 147 -4.79 -6.34 -9.65
CA ILE A 147 -3.93 -5.63 -8.70
C ILE A 147 -4.44 -5.82 -7.26
N GLY A 148 -5.76 -5.78 -7.04
CA GLY A 148 -6.37 -6.03 -5.73
C GLY A 148 -6.15 -7.46 -5.25
N ALA A 149 -6.19 -8.46 -6.13
CA ALA A 149 -5.86 -9.85 -5.80
C ALA A 149 -4.39 -9.97 -5.36
N MET A 150 -3.47 -9.32 -6.06
CA MET A 150 -2.06 -9.29 -5.64
C MET A 150 -1.85 -8.53 -4.33
N GLN A 151 -2.67 -7.51 -4.03
CA GLN A 151 -2.67 -6.87 -2.73
C GLN A 151 -3.11 -7.83 -1.61
N CYS A 152 -4.05 -8.75 -1.88
CA CYS A 152 -4.42 -9.79 -0.92
C CYS A 152 -3.25 -10.77 -0.67
N VAL A 153 -2.49 -11.15 -1.70
CA VAL A 153 -1.28 -11.96 -1.53
C VAL A 153 -0.23 -11.22 -0.69
N ALA A 154 -0.16 -9.91 -0.82
CA ALA A 154 0.78 -9.09 -0.05
C ALA A 154 0.37 -8.87 1.43
N LEU A 155 -0.68 -9.52 1.92
CA LEU A 155 -0.98 -9.63 3.35
C LEU A 155 -0.11 -10.66 4.06
N PHE A 156 0.52 -11.57 3.33
CA PHE A 156 1.51 -12.45 3.93
C PHE A 156 2.73 -11.65 4.40
N PRO A 157 3.23 -11.91 5.64
CA PRO A 157 4.39 -11.21 6.19
C PRO A 157 5.60 -11.36 5.26
N GLY A 158 6.38 -10.29 5.11
CA GLY A 158 7.55 -10.30 4.23
C GLY A 158 7.27 -10.08 2.74
N VAL A 159 6.04 -10.23 2.25
CA VAL A 159 5.69 -9.90 0.87
C VAL A 159 5.53 -8.39 0.70
N SER A 160 6.26 -7.80 -0.23
CA SER A 160 6.15 -6.37 -0.51
C SER A 160 4.82 -6.01 -1.15
N ARG A 161 3.97 -5.23 -0.44
CA ARG A 161 2.70 -4.74 -0.99
C ARG A 161 2.93 -3.86 -2.22
N SER A 162 3.79 -2.84 -2.09
CA SER A 162 4.09 -1.91 -3.19
C SER A 162 4.73 -2.63 -4.38
N GLY A 163 5.63 -3.60 -4.13
CA GLY A 163 6.24 -4.43 -5.15
C GLY A 163 5.24 -5.28 -5.90
N SER A 164 4.39 -6.01 -5.16
CA SER A 164 3.39 -6.92 -5.74
C SER A 164 2.32 -6.19 -6.54
N THR A 165 1.80 -5.07 -6.02
CA THR A 165 0.76 -4.29 -6.73
C THR A 165 1.32 -3.55 -7.94
N THR A 166 2.56 -3.04 -7.86
CA THR A 166 3.25 -2.44 -9.03
C THR A 166 3.51 -3.50 -10.10
N ALA A 167 4.05 -4.66 -9.73
CA ALA A 167 4.28 -5.76 -10.66
C ALA A 167 2.98 -6.20 -11.35
N ALA A 168 1.90 -6.37 -10.59
CA ALA A 168 0.59 -6.69 -11.15
C ALA A 168 0.09 -5.63 -12.14
N GLY A 169 0.29 -4.35 -11.83
CA GLY A 169 -0.03 -3.25 -12.73
C GLY A 169 0.74 -3.34 -14.06
N LEU A 170 2.04 -3.63 -14.00
CA LEU A 170 2.88 -3.82 -15.18
C LEU A 170 2.45 -5.05 -16.00
N PHE A 171 2.12 -6.18 -15.36
CA PHE A 171 1.56 -7.36 -16.03
C PHE A 171 0.23 -7.07 -16.72
N CYS A 172 -0.58 -6.17 -16.16
CA CYS A 172 -1.82 -5.70 -16.80
C CYS A 172 -1.55 -4.73 -17.98
N GLY A 173 -0.30 -4.38 -18.25
CA GLY A 173 0.12 -3.50 -19.33
C GLY A 173 -0.01 -2.01 -19.00
N LEU A 174 -0.03 -1.64 -17.72
CA LEU A 174 0.07 -0.23 -17.31
C LEU A 174 1.47 0.32 -17.62
N THR A 175 1.55 1.63 -17.86
CA THR A 175 2.86 2.31 -17.89
C THR A 175 3.52 2.23 -16.52
N LYS A 176 4.85 2.26 -16.44
CA LYS A 176 5.59 2.23 -15.17
C LYS A 176 5.08 3.32 -14.21
N GLU A 177 4.96 4.54 -14.70
CA GLU A 177 4.46 5.68 -13.92
C GLU A 177 3.05 5.42 -13.37
N THR A 178 2.12 4.92 -14.21
CA THR A 178 0.75 4.62 -13.78
C THR A 178 0.72 3.49 -12.76
N ALA A 179 1.49 2.42 -12.96
CA ALA A 179 1.54 1.27 -12.05
C ALA A 179 2.06 1.69 -10.67
N VAL A 180 3.14 2.46 -10.63
CA VAL A 180 3.74 2.98 -9.38
C VAL A 180 2.78 3.94 -8.69
N THR A 181 2.26 4.95 -9.40
CA THR A 181 1.30 5.92 -8.85
C THR A 181 0.06 5.22 -8.29
N PHE A 182 -0.52 4.27 -9.04
CA PHE A 182 -1.68 3.51 -8.59
C PHE A 182 -1.39 2.68 -7.35
N SER A 183 -0.25 2.00 -7.30
CA SER A 183 0.19 1.17 -6.17
C SER A 183 0.32 2.00 -4.88
N PHE A 184 0.94 3.19 -4.96
CA PHE A 184 1.09 4.06 -3.79
C PHE A 184 -0.25 4.64 -3.33
N ILE A 185 -1.10 5.10 -4.24
CA ILE A 185 -2.42 5.62 -3.90
C ILE A 185 -3.32 4.51 -3.33
N LEU A 186 -3.24 3.29 -3.88
CA LEU A 186 -3.93 2.12 -3.34
C LEU A 186 -3.47 1.77 -1.92
N GLY A 187 -2.22 2.10 -1.58
CA GLY A 187 -1.70 1.98 -0.22
C GLY A 187 -2.42 2.84 0.80
N ILE A 188 -2.97 4.00 0.42
CA ILE A 188 -3.62 4.94 1.34
C ILE A 188 -4.78 4.27 2.11
N PRO A 189 -5.85 3.76 1.44
CA PRO A 189 -6.94 3.12 2.17
C PRO A 189 -6.51 1.84 2.90
N ALA A 190 -5.52 1.11 2.39
CA ALA A 190 -5.03 -0.10 3.05
C ALA A 190 -4.27 0.23 4.35
N ILE A 191 -3.39 1.24 4.34
CA ILE A 191 -2.67 1.70 5.54
C ILE A 191 -3.65 2.29 6.55
N LEU A 192 -4.57 3.15 6.12
CA LEU A 192 -5.57 3.74 7.02
C LEU A 192 -6.42 2.66 7.69
N GLY A 193 -6.89 1.68 6.90
CA GLY A 193 -7.67 0.56 7.43
C GLY A 193 -6.88 -0.28 8.43
N GLY A 194 -5.65 -0.66 8.10
CA GLY A 194 -4.75 -1.41 8.97
C GLY A 194 -4.46 -0.65 10.26
N SER A 195 -4.04 0.62 10.16
CA SER A 195 -3.73 1.45 11.34
C SER A 195 -4.92 1.63 12.29
N VAL A 196 -6.15 1.78 11.76
CA VAL A 196 -7.36 1.87 12.60
C VAL A 196 -7.59 0.57 13.36
N LEU A 197 -7.38 -0.59 12.73
CA LEU A 197 -7.52 -1.89 13.38
C LEU A 197 -6.44 -2.11 14.44
N GLU A 198 -5.17 -1.84 14.12
CA GLU A 198 -4.03 -1.97 15.04
C GLU A 198 -4.18 -1.04 16.26
N ILE A 199 -4.59 0.22 16.05
CA ILE A 199 -4.88 1.15 17.16
C ILE A 199 -6.05 0.63 18.00
N GLY A 200 -7.10 0.09 17.37
CA GLY A 200 -8.24 -0.50 18.08
C GLY A 200 -7.84 -1.68 18.96
N ASP A 201 -6.93 -2.52 18.50
CA ASP A 201 -6.42 -3.66 19.25
C ASP A 201 -5.42 -3.23 20.35
N ALA A 202 -4.58 -2.22 20.10
CA ALA A 202 -3.69 -1.62 21.10
C ALA A 202 -4.46 -0.96 22.27
N LEU A 203 -5.56 -0.27 21.98
CA LEU A 203 -6.42 0.33 23.02
C LEU A 203 -7.08 -0.71 23.92
N LYS A 204 -7.35 -1.92 23.41
CA LYS A 204 -7.90 -3.02 24.21
C LYS A 204 -6.86 -3.69 25.09
N SER A 205 -5.61 -3.69 24.69
CA SER A 205 -4.49 -4.37 25.39
C SER A 205 -3.81 -3.53 26.47
N ASN A 206 -4.27 -2.30 26.77
CA ASN A 206 -3.70 -1.38 27.76
C ASN A 206 -2.18 -1.15 27.60
N VAL A 207 -1.67 -1.12 26.35
CA VAL A 207 -0.26 -0.85 26.08
C VAL A 207 0.07 0.61 26.41
N GLU A 208 1.07 0.86 27.25
CA GLU A 208 1.57 2.21 27.52
C GLU A 208 2.18 2.80 26.24
N LEU A 209 1.64 3.93 25.80
CA LEU A 209 2.06 4.65 24.61
C LEU A 209 3.27 5.54 24.94
N ASP A 210 4.46 5.21 24.42
CA ASP A 210 5.60 6.14 24.47
C ASP A 210 5.50 7.20 23.36
N TRP A 211 4.87 8.32 23.69
CA TRP A 211 4.65 9.45 22.78
C TRP A 211 5.95 10.07 22.24
N VAL A 212 7.08 9.90 22.93
CA VAL A 212 8.38 10.45 22.51
C VAL A 212 8.96 9.61 21.37
N GLN A 213 8.93 8.29 21.49
CA GLN A 213 9.37 7.39 20.42
C GLN A 213 8.47 7.55 19.18
N LEU A 214 7.16 7.73 19.36
CA LEU A 214 6.19 8.01 18.32
C LEU A 214 6.53 9.30 17.55
N GLY A 215 6.85 10.37 18.26
CA GLY A 215 7.22 11.66 17.67
C GLY A 215 8.52 11.59 16.88
N ILE A 216 9.56 10.99 17.42
CA ILE A 216 10.88 10.86 16.76
C ILE A 216 10.79 9.99 15.51
N GLY A 217 10.10 8.86 15.58
CA GLY A 217 9.90 7.97 14.43
C GLY A 217 9.17 8.67 13.27
N SER A 218 8.10 9.38 13.56
CA SER A 218 7.30 10.10 12.56
C SER A 218 8.11 11.24 11.89
N VAL A 219 8.85 12.03 12.66
CA VAL A 219 9.65 13.18 12.12
C VAL A 219 10.85 12.69 11.33
N SER A 220 11.56 11.67 11.79
CA SER A 220 12.70 11.11 11.06
C SER A 220 12.29 10.58 9.69
N TYR A 221 11.11 10.00 9.59
CA TYR A 221 10.61 9.41 8.36
C TYR A 221 10.20 10.46 7.33
N THR A 222 9.54 11.52 7.75
CA THR A 222 9.15 12.64 6.87
C THR A 222 10.37 13.43 6.37
N HIS A 223 11.41 13.57 7.19
CA HIS A 223 12.61 14.33 6.83
C HIS A 223 13.50 13.61 5.81
N LEU A 224 13.64 12.29 5.94
CA LEU A 224 14.44 11.48 5.01
C LEU A 224 13.88 11.51 3.58
N ARG A 225 12.58 11.67 3.40
CA ARG A 225 11.97 11.70 2.06
C ARG A 225 11.97 13.09 1.40
N ALA A 226 12.05 14.16 2.13
CA ALA A 226 12.11 15.51 1.54
C ALA A 226 13.30 15.68 0.57
N HIS A 227 14.27 14.74 0.62
CA HIS A 227 15.45 14.71 -0.23
C HIS A 227 15.40 13.70 -1.40
N GLU A 228 14.37 12.82 -1.46
CA GLU A 228 14.21 11.89 -2.60
C GLU A 228 13.12 12.43 -3.54
N THR A 229 13.55 13.12 -4.58
CA THR A 229 12.65 13.58 -5.65
C THR A 229 12.19 12.40 -6.52
N PRO A 230 10.97 12.48 -7.13
CA PRO A 230 10.42 11.43 -8.00
C PRO A 230 11.26 11.08 -9.23
N GLU A 231 12.33 11.81 -9.49
CA GLU A 231 13.20 11.62 -10.66
C GLU A 231 14.12 10.40 -10.55
N HIS A 232 14.20 9.75 -9.39
CA HIS A 232 15.08 8.60 -9.14
C HIS A 232 14.34 7.26 -8.92
N LEU A 233 13.02 7.21 -9.15
CA LEU A 233 12.19 5.98 -9.12
C LEU A 233 11.86 5.50 -10.56
#